data_d51d6232077b0799c844449d3c7d1afb
#
_entry.id   d51d6232077b0799c844449d3c7d1afb
#
_cell.length_a   1.000
_cell.length_b   1.000
_cell.length_c   1.000
_cell.angle_alpha   90.00
_cell.angle_beta   90.00
_cell.angle_gamma   90.00
#
_symmetry.space_group_name_H-M   'P 1'
#
loop_
_entity.id
_entity.type
_entity.pdbx_description
1 polymer ?
#
loop_
_entity_poly.entity_id
_entity_poly.type
_entity_poly.pdbx_seq_one_letter_code
_entity_poly.pdbx_strand_id
1 'polypeptide(L)'
;IMEFERRFPYRETEDQLEAIQAVKDDMESEMPMDRLICGDVGFGKTEVAMRAAFKAVTEEKQVAVLVPTTILAQQHFSTFLERFQDTPFNIEVLSRFRTPSERKDILKKLASGQLDIIIGTHRMLSKDVGFKDLGLLIVDEEQRFGVKHKEKIKQFRSEVDVVTLSATPIPRTLYMSLTVSYTHLRAHE
;
A
#
# COMPACT_ATOMS: atom_id res chain seq x y z
N ILE A 1 0.26 17.95 2.71
CA ILE A 1 0.67 17.16 1.53
C ILE A 1 1.99 17.71 0.99
N MET A 2 2.09 18.99 0.66
CA MET A 2 3.31 19.58 0.08
C MET A 2 4.57 19.40 0.94
N GLU A 3 4.46 19.49 2.26
CA GLU A 3 5.59 19.30 3.15
C GLU A 3 6.08 17.84 3.15
N PHE A 4 5.15 16.87 3.16
CA PHE A 4 5.48 15.46 3.06
C PHE A 4 6.19 15.15 1.73
N GLU A 5 5.71 15.70 0.65
CA GLU A 5 6.31 15.52 -0.68
C GLU A 5 7.73 16.12 -0.76
N ARG A 6 7.97 17.29 -0.14
CA ARG A 6 9.28 17.95 -0.11
C ARG A 6 10.35 17.17 0.65
N ARG A 7 9.96 16.29 1.56
CA ARG A 7 10.89 15.47 2.35
C ARG A 7 11.41 14.24 1.61
N PHE A 8 10.93 14.00 0.40
CA PHE A 8 11.48 12.95 -0.44
C PHE A 8 12.94 13.27 -0.77
N PRO A 9 13.93 12.41 -0.39
CA PRO A 9 15.34 12.74 -0.47
C PRO A 9 15.91 12.73 -1.88
N TYR A 10 15.12 12.28 -2.85
CA TYR A 10 15.50 12.18 -4.26
C TYR A 10 14.61 13.07 -5.10
N ARG A 11 15.07 13.38 -6.32
CA ARG A 11 14.23 14.03 -7.31
C ARG A 11 13.30 12.99 -7.94
N GLU A 12 12.00 13.30 -8.01
CA GLU A 12 11.04 12.46 -8.68
C GLU A 12 11.36 12.34 -10.17
N THR A 13 11.25 11.13 -10.70
CA THR A 13 11.28 10.90 -12.14
C THR A 13 9.96 11.34 -12.76
N GLU A 14 9.95 11.59 -14.07
CA GLU A 14 8.73 11.93 -14.81
C GLU A 14 7.67 10.83 -14.66
N ASP A 15 8.07 9.56 -14.81
CA ASP A 15 7.19 8.41 -14.63
C ASP A 15 6.61 8.34 -13.20
N GLN A 16 7.41 8.66 -12.17
CA GLN A 16 6.92 8.74 -10.79
C GLN A 16 5.87 9.83 -10.62
N LEU A 17 6.11 11.02 -11.17
CA LEU A 17 5.15 12.13 -11.10
C LEU A 17 3.84 11.78 -11.79
N GLU A 18 3.90 11.14 -12.95
CA GLU A 18 2.71 10.65 -13.66
C GLU A 18 1.96 9.61 -12.83
N ALA A 19 2.67 8.65 -12.24
CA ALA A 19 2.07 7.62 -11.39
C ALA A 19 1.41 8.23 -10.13
N ILE A 20 2.08 9.17 -9.50
CA ILE A 20 1.56 9.87 -8.31
C ILE A 20 0.28 10.64 -8.69
N GLN A 21 0.28 11.35 -9.81
CA GLN A 21 -0.89 12.10 -10.24
C GLN A 21 -2.04 11.17 -10.60
N ALA A 22 -1.77 10.08 -11.31
CA ALA A 22 -2.79 9.08 -11.66
C ALA A 22 -3.44 8.45 -10.41
N VAL A 23 -2.65 8.14 -9.40
CA VAL A 23 -3.15 7.62 -8.12
C VAL A 23 -4.01 8.66 -7.40
N LYS A 24 -3.58 9.91 -7.35
CA LYS A 24 -4.37 11.00 -6.74
C LYS A 24 -5.72 11.16 -7.44
N ASP A 25 -5.73 11.17 -8.76
CA ASP A 25 -6.96 11.30 -9.56
C ASP A 25 -7.91 10.13 -9.31
N ASP A 26 -7.38 8.91 -9.28
CA ASP A 26 -8.17 7.72 -8.99
C ASP A 26 -8.78 7.76 -7.58
N MET A 27 -8.01 8.20 -6.57
CA MET A 27 -8.48 8.28 -5.19
C MET A 27 -9.58 9.35 -5.00
N GLU A 28 -9.61 10.36 -5.85
CA GLU A 28 -10.62 11.41 -5.85
C GLU A 28 -11.86 11.04 -6.67
N SER A 29 -11.79 9.96 -7.43
CA SER A 29 -12.90 9.43 -8.22
C SER A 29 -13.98 8.82 -7.32
N GLU A 30 -15.23 8.80 -7.80
CA GLU A 30 -16.35 8.16 -7.11
C GLU A 30 -16.23 6.62 -7.07
N MET A 31 -15.51 6.04 -8.03
CA MET A 31 -15.28 4.60 -8.08
C MET A 31 -14.01 4.23 -7.28
N PRO A 32 -14.01 3.08 -6.58
CA PRO A 32 -12.81 2.60 -5.92
C PRO A 32 -11.65 2.45 -6.92
N MET A 33 -10.47 2.94 -6.53
CA MET A 33 -9.26 2.78 -7.33
C MET A 33 -8.83 1.31 -7.37
N ASP A 34 -8.43 0.84 -8.54
CA ASP A 34 -7.74 -0.43 -8.73
C ASP A 34 -6.58 -0.20 -9.71
N ARG A 35 -5.43 0.18 -9.18
CA ARG A 35 -4.27 0.55 -9.99
C ARG A 35 -3.09 -0.36 -9.73
N LEU A 36 -2.53 -0.86 -10.82
CA LEU A 36 -1.29 -1.63 -10.81
C LEU A 36 -0.12 -0.72 -11.18
N ILE A 37 0.89 -0.67 -10.32
CA ILE A 37 2.13 0.05 -10.55
C ILE A 37 3.24 -0.97 -10.77
N CYS A 38 3.80 -1.01 -11.96
CA CYS A 38 4.91 -1.87 -12.31
C CYS A 38 6.20 -1.07 -12.42
N GLY A 39 7.30 -1.73 -12.10
CA GLY A 39 8.64 -1.17 -12.23
C GLY A 39 9.64 -2.12 -11.58
N ASP A 40 10.90 -2.00 -11.95
CA ASP A 40 11.95 -2.80 -11.35
C ASP A 40 12.19 -2.42 -9.89
N VAL A 41 12.81 -3.32 -9.14
CA VAL A 41 13.22 -3.08 -7.76
C VAL A 41 14.05 -1.80 -7.68
N GLY A 42 13.70 -0.90 -6.75
CA GLY A 42 14.43 0.35 -6.54
C GLY A 42 13.98 1.55 -7.37
N PHE A 43 12.94 1.43 -8.22
CA PHE A 43 12.46 2.53 -9.07
C PHE A 43 11.27 3.31 -8.49
N GLY A 44 11.19 3.40 -7.17
CA GLY A 44 10.31 4.35 -6.51
C GLY A 44 8.84 3.97 -6.43
N LYS A 45 8.48 2.70 -6.66
CA LYS A 45 7.10 2.20 -6.46
C LYS A 45 6.62 2.47 -5.04
N THR A 46 7.48 2.22 -4.06
CA THR A 46 7.16 2.42 -2.65
C THR A 46 6.86 3.88 -2.33
N GLU A 47 7.57 4.83 -2.93
CA GLU A 47 7.29 6.25 -2.74
C GLU A 47 5.90 6.63 -3.27
N VAL A 48 5.50 6.10 -4.43
CA VAL A 48 4.15 6.31 -4.96
C VAL A 48 3.10 5.78 -3.97
N ALA A 49 3.32 4.57 -3.45
CA ALA A 49 2.43 3.97 -2.45
C ALA A 49 2.39 4.78 -1.15
N MET A 50 3.52 5.30 -0.68
CA MET A 50 3.58 6.12 0.53
C MET A 50 2.86 7.45 0.37
N ARG A 51 2.91 8.07 -0.80
CA ARG A 51 2.15 9.29 -1.09
C ARG A 51 0.64 9.01 -1.13
N ALA A 52 0.23 7.88 -1.68
CA ALA A 52 -1.17 7.43 -1.61
C ALA A 52 -1.60 7.20 -0.16
N ALA A 53 -0.77 6.53 0.64
CA ALA A 53 -1.03 6.30 2.06
C ALA A 53 -1.16 7.61 2.83
N PHE A 54 -0.27 8.57 2.59
CA PHE A 54 -0.33 9.89 3.22
C PHE A 54 -1.63 10.62 2.90
N LYS A 55 -2.06 10.58 1.63
CA LYS A 55 -3.35 11.15 1.22
C LYS A 55 -4.52 10.51 1.98
N ALA A 56 -4.54 9.18 2.07
CA ALA A 56 -5.61 8.44 2.74
C ALA A 56 -5.69 8.77 4.24
N VAL A 57 -4.56 8.77 4.95
CA VAL A 57 -4.54 9.05 6.39
C VAL A 57 -4.84 10.52 6.70
N THR A 58 -4.48 11.44 5.81
CA THR A 58 -4.84 12.86 5.93
C THR A 58 -6.36 13.05 5.80
N GLU A 59 -7.04 12.18 5.08
CA GLU A 59 -8.50 12.13 4.93
C GLU A 59 -9.18 11.26 5.99
N GLU A 60 -8.46 10.95 7.07
CA GLU A 60 -8.94 10.16 8.21
C GLU A 60 -9.32 8.71 7.88
N LYS A 61 -8.74 8.15 6.82
CA LYS A 61 -8.89 6.75 6.46
C LYS A 61 -7.69 5.94 6.96
N GLN A 62 -7.91 4.65 7.20
CA GLN A 62 -6.84 3.73 7.53
C GLN A 62 -6.24 3.10 6.28
N VAL A 63 -4.97 2.72 6.37
CA VAL A 63 -4.22 2.09 5.28
C VAL A 63 -3.68 0.75 5.72
N ALA A 64 -3.83 -0.26 4.88
CA ALA A 64 -3.22 -1.56 5.05
C ALA A 64 -2.18 -1.80 3.96
N VAL A 65 -1.01 -2.28 4.34
CA VAL A 65 0.05 -2.69 3.42
C VAL A 65 0.25 -4.19 3.56
N LEU A 66 -0.11 -4.92 2.52
CA LEU A 66 -0.09 -6.38 2.48
C LEU A 66 1.09 -6.87 1.66
N VAL A 67 1.92 -7.70 2.27
CA VAL A 67 3.14 -8.24 1.65
C VAL A 67 3.23 -9.75 1.84
N PRO A 68 3.94 -10.48 0.96
CA PRO A 68 3.95 -11.94 1.01
C PRO A 68 4.84 -12.54 2.10
N THR A 69 5.83 -11.80 2.63
CA THR A 69 6.80 -12.34 3.59
C THR A 69 7.02 -11.41 4.78
N THR A 70 7.41 -12.00 5.90
CA THR A 70 7.76 -11.25 7.11
C THR A 70 8.95 -10.30 6.88
N ILE A 71 9.91 -10.70 6.06
CA ILE A 71 11.07 -9.85 5.72
C ILE A 71 10.62 -8.60 4.98
N LEU A 72 9.75 -8.74 3.98
CA LEU A 72 9.18 -7.60 3.25
C LEU A 72 8.35 -6.71 4.17
N ALA A 73 7.59 -7.29 5.10
CA ALA A 73 6.83 -6.52 6.09
C ALA A 73 7.75 -5.64 6.93
N GLN A 74 8.86 -6.17 7.42
CA GLN A 74 9.83 -5.41 8.19
C GLN A 74 10.51 -4.32 7.37
N GLN A 75 10.85 -4.60 6.12
CA GLN A 75 11.44 -3.61 5.21
C GLN A 75 10.47 -2.45 4.96
N HIS A 76 9.23 -2.72 4.64
CA HIS A 76 8.20 -1.68 4.46
C HIS A 76 7.96 -0.92 5.75
N PHE A 77 7.94 -1.60 6.89
CA PHE A 77 7.75 -0.94 8.18
C PHE A 77 8.85 0.09 8.45
N SER A 78 10.11 -0.28 8.26
CA SER A 78 11.25 0.62 8.42
C SER A 78 11.17 1.81 7.45
N THR A 79 10.84 1.56 6.19
CA THR A 79 10.71 2.59 5.16
C THR A 79 9.57 3.57 5.48
N PHE A 80 8.42 3.06 5.90
CA PHE A 80 7.28 3.89 6.27
C PHE A 80 7.57 4.70 7.54
N LEU A 81 8.18 4.11 8.57
CA LEU A 81 8.56 4.83 9.78
C LEU A 81 9.49 6.00 9.49
N GLU A 82 10.50 5.78 8.68
CA GLU A 82 11.45 6.83 8.27
C GLU A 82 10.74 7.94 7.50
N ARG A 83 9.91 7.58 6.54
CA ARG A 83 9.22 8.54 5.67
C ARG A 83 8.16 9.36 6.41
N PHE A 84 7.50 8.76 7.41
CA PHE A 84 6.41 9.36 8.19
C PHE A 84 6.87 9.93 9.55
N GLN A 85 8.18 9.97 9.84
CA GLN A 85 8.71 10.27 11.17
C GLN A 85 8.25 11.60 11.78
N ASP A 86 8.02 12.62 10.99
CA ASP A 86 7.59 13.94 11.48
C ASP A 86 6.08 14.18 11.28
N THR A 87 5.32 13.12 11.12
CA THR A 87 3.86 13.16 11.02
C THR A 87 3.23 12.61 12.28
N PRO A 88 1.96 12.97 12.60
CA PRO A 88 1.27 12.44 13.77
C PRO A 88 0.68 11.04 13.58
N PHE A 89 0.92 10.39 12.44
CA PHE A 89 0.29 9.11 12.11
C PHE A 89 1.00 7.94 12.76
N ASN A 90 0.22 7.00 13.28
CA ASN A 90 0.69 5.80 13.95
C ASN A 90 0.79 4.63 12.96
N ILE A 91 1.96 4.00 12.91
CA ILE A 91 2.27 2.90 12.00
C ILE A 91 2.72 1.71 12.82
N GLU A 92 2.20 0.52 12.51
CA GLU A 92 2.59 -0.73 13.13
C GLU A 92 2.77 -1.85 12.11
N VAL A 93 3.56 -2.85 12.49
CA VAL A 93 3.73 -4.08 11.72
C VAL A 93 3.12 -5.24 12.49
N LEU A 94 2.23 -5.98 11.83
CA LEU A 94 1.66 -7.21 12.36
C LEU A 94 2.46 -8.39 11.80
N SER A 95 3.36 -8.95 12.60
CA SER A 95 4.23 -10.05 12.19
C SER A 95 4.42 -11.06 13.31
N ARG A 96 4.98 -12.21 12.95
CA ARG A 96 5.33 -13.27 13.93
C ARG A 96 6.42 -12.85 14.93
N PHE A 97 7.15 -11.75 14.66
CA PHE A 97 8.14 -11.21 15.59
C PHE A 97 7.52 -10.42 16.73
N ARG A 98 6.25 -10.08 16.63
CA ARG A 98 5.50 -9.50 17.75
C ARG A 98 5.04 -10.58 18.70
N THR A 99 5.06 -10.29 19.99
CA THR A 99 4.50 -11.19 21.01
C THR A 99 2.97 -11.30 20.82
N PRO A 100 2.32 -12.36 21.33
CA PRO A 100 0.86 -12.44 21.31
C PRO A 100 0.16 -11.23 21.95
N SER A 101 0.72 -10.71 23.05
CA SER A 101 0.22 -9.50 23.71
C SER A 101 0.33 -8.27 22.85
N GLU A 102 1.47 -8.07 22.17
CA GLU A 102 1.68 -6.96 21.23
C GLU A 102 0.73 -7.05 20.05
N ARG A 103 0.55 -8.24 19.47
CA ARG A 103 -0.39 -8.46 18.36
C ARG A 103 -1.83 -8.11 18.76
N LYS A 104 -2.25 -8.54 19.95
CA LYS A 104 -3.57 -8.22 20.49
C LYS A 104 -3.77 -6.72 20.65
N ASP A 105 -2.78 -6.01 21.16
CA ASP A 105 -2.80 -4.56 21.31
C ASP A 105 -2.89 -3.83 19.96
N ILE A 106 -2.09 -4.27 18.99
CA ILE A 106 -2.12 -3.73 17.62
C ILE A 106 -3.50 -3.88 17.00
N LEU A 107 -4.11 -5.06 17.08
CA LEU A 107 -5.45 -5.31 16.54
C LEU A 107 -6.52 -4.48 17.23
N LYS A 108 -6.39 -4.26 18.53
CA LYS A 108 -7.29 -3.39 19.29
C LYS A 108 -7.19 -1.94 18.84
N LYS A 109 -5.99 -1.43 18.66
CA LYS A 109 -5.75 -0.06 18.15
C LYS A 109 -6.23 0.11 16.72
N LEU A 110 -6.09 -0.93 15.89
CA LEU A 110 -6.61 -0.93 14.52
C LEU A 110 -8.14 -0.81 14.52
N ALA A 111 -8.82 -1.61 15.30
CA ALA A 111 -10.28 -1.61 15.39
C ALA A 111 -10.85 -0.31 15.96
N SER A 112 -10.12 0.35 16.88
CA SER A 112 -10.54 1.62 17.49
C SER A 112 -10.24 2.86 16.63
N GLY A 113 -9.43 2.71 15.59
CA GLY A 113 -8.99 3.83 14.74
C GLY A 113 -7.77 4.60 15.26
N GLN A 114 -7.15 4.14 16.36
CA GLN A 114 -5.91 4.73 16.87
C GLN A 114 -4.71 4.43 15.99
N LEU A 115 -4.77 3.35 15.20
CA LEU A 115 -3.73 2.97 14.28
C LEU A 115 -4.11 3.41 12.87
N ASP A 116 -3.23 4.16 12.21
CA ASP A 116 -3.48 4.73 10.89
C ASP A 116 -3.00 3.83 9.76
N ILE A 117 -1.82 3.25 9.89
CA ILE A 117 -1.22 2.38 8.88
C ILE A 117 -0.77 1.08 9.53
N ILE A 118 -1.21 -0.04 8.97
CA ILE A 118 -0.77 -1.36 9.39
C ILE A 118 -0.10 -2.09 8.23
N ILE A 119 1.04 -2.70 8.51
CA ILE A 119 1.81 -3.47 7.54
C ILE A 119 1.85 -4.92 8.01
N GLY A 120 1.63 -5.86 7.12
CA GLY A 120 1.67 -7.26 7.51
C GLY A 120 1.57 -8.22 6.34
N THR A 121 1.67 -9.51 6.68
CA THR A 121 1.53 -10.60 5.74
C THR A 121 0.07 -11.06 5.64
N HIS A 122 -0.17 -12.23 5.06
CA HIS A 122 -1.50 -12.83 4.92
C HIS A 122 -2.29 -12.93 6.25
N ARG A 123 -1.61 -12.85 7.41
CA ARG A 123 -2.28 -12.77 8.72
C ARG A 123 -3.29 -11.63 8.80
N MET A 124 -3.04 -10.55 8.04
CA MET A 124 -3.95 -9.41 7.98
C MET A 124 -5.29 -9.71 7.30
N LEU A 125 -5.37 -10.79 6.55
CA LEU A 125 -6.60 -11.24 5.88
C LEU A 125 -7.48 -12.13 6.77
N SER A 126 -7.05 -12.40 8.00
CA SER A 126 -7.81 -13.22 8.96
C SER A 126 -9.04 -12.48 9.46
N LYS A 127 -10.06 -13.24 9.84
CA LYS A 127 -11.38 -12.69 10.24
C LYS A 127 -11.34 -11.83 11.50
N ASP A 128 -10.34 -12.02 12.37
CA ASP A 128 -10.19 -11.25 13.61
C ASP A 128 -9.53 -9.87 13.39
N VAL A 129 -9.09 -9.59 12.18
CA VAL A 129 -8.52 -8.29 11.80
C VAL A 129 -9.64 -7.37 11.31
N GLY A 130 -10.00 -6.40 12.13
CA GLY A 130 -11.04 -5.43 11.83
C GLY A 130 -10.49 -4.00 11.78
N PHE A 131 -10.96 -3.25 10.81
CA PHE A 131 -10.63 -1.83 10.65
C PHE A 131 -11.80 -0.96 11.08
N LYS A 132 -11.51 0.20 11.64
CA LYS A 132 -12.56 1.20 11.89
C LYS A 132 -13.03 1.82 10.57
N ASP A 133 -12.09 2.21 9.72
CA ASP A 133 -12.40 2.87 8.44
C ASP A 133 -11.24 2.69 7.45
N LEU A 134 -11.15 1.49 6.86
CA LEU A 134 -10.14 1.20 5.85
C LEU A 134 -10.47 1.92 4.55
N GLY A 135 -9.55 2.75 4.06
CA GLY A 135 -9.71 3.48 2.80
C GLY A 135 -8.75 3.07 1.69
N LEU A 136 -7.60 2.52 2.03
CA LEU A 136 -6.58 2.13 1.05
C LEU A 136 -5.92 0.82 1.43
N LEU A 137 -5.85 -0.09 0.47
CA LEU A 137 -5.06 -1.32 0.54
C LEU A 137 -3.90 -1.24 -0.46
N ILE A 138 -2.69 -1.38 0.02
CA ILE A 138 -1.47 -1.49 -0.80
C ILE A 138 -1.06 -2.95 -0.78
N VAL A 139 -0.94 -3.56 -1.95
CA VAL A 139 -0.52 -4.97 -2.10
C VAL A 139 0.81 -5.01 -2.83
N ASP A 140 1.82 -5.57 -2.20
CA ASP A 140 3.12 -5.78 -2.84
C ASP A 140 3.27 -7.25 -3.23
N GLU A 141 3.77 -7.50 -4.45
CA GLU A 141 4.07 -8.84 -4.94
C GLU A 141 2.86 -9.80 -4.85
N GLU A 142 1.67 -9.35 -5.31
CA GLU A 142 0.42 -10.13 -5.23
C GLU A 142 0.54 -11.54 -5.82
N GLN A 143 1.35 -11.72 -6.87
CA GLN A 143 1.55 -13.01 -7.52
C GLN A 143 2.13 -14.08 -6.59
N ARG A 144 2.76 -13.67 -5.47
CA ARG A 144 3.33 -14.58 -4.47
C ARG A 144 2.31 -15.09 -3.44
N PHE A 145 1.10 -14.53 -3.44
CA PHE A 145 0.02 -15.01 -2.57
C PHE A 145 -0.67 -16.23 -3.16
N GLY A 146 -1.16 -17.12 -2.28
CA GLY A 146 -1.95 -18.27 -2.68
C GLY A 146 -3.37 -17.88 -3.14
N VAL A 147 -4.08 -18.84 -3.72
CA VAL A 147 -5.42 -18.63 -4.31
C VAL A 147 -6.41 -18.05 -3.31
N LYS A 148 -6.47 -18.59 -2.09
CA LYS A 148 -7.40 -18.10 -1.06
C LYS A 148 -7.15 -16.65 -0.66
N HIS A 149 -5.88 -16.25 -0.57
CA HIS A 149 -5.50 -14.88 -0.24
C HIS A 149 -5.82 -13.92 -1.38
N LYS A 150 -5.59 -14.34 -2.63
CA LYS A 150 -5.96 -13.56 -3.82
C LYS A 150 -7.48 -13.32 -3.90
N GLU A 151 -8.29 -14.31 -3.54
CA GLU A 151 -9.75 -14.18 -3.46
C GLU A 151 -10.16 -13.12 -2.43
N LYS A 152 -9.52 -13.10 -1.26
CA LYS A 152 -9.74 -12.08 -0.24
C LYS A 152 -9.36 -10.68 -0.73
N ILE A 153 -8.23 -10.54 -1.38
CA ILE A 153 -7.77 -9.27 -1.96
C ILE A 153 -8.77 -8.78 -3.01
N LYS A 154 -9.30 -9.69 -3.83
CA LYS A 154 -10.32 -9.37 -4.83
C LYS A 154 -11.59 -8.78 -4.20
N GLN A 155 -12.00 -9.26 -3.03
CA GLN A 155 -13.14 -8.70 -2.30
C GLN A 155 -12.89 -7.24 -1.89
N PHE A 156 -11.67 -6.91 -1.45
CA PHE A 156 -11.31 -5.54 -1.09
C PHE A 156 -11.39 -4.58 -2.28
N ARG A 157 -11.10 -5.03 -3.50
CA ARG A 157 -11.11 -4.20 -4.71
C ARG A 157 -12.46 -3.57 -5.02
N SER A 158 -13.55 -4.17 -4.57
CA SER A 158 -14.90 -3.60 -4.75
C SER A 158 -15.30 -2.61 -3.66
N GLU A 159 -14.56 -2.54 -2.57
CA GLU A 159 -14.96 -1.79 -1.36
C GLU A 159 -14.04 -0.62 -1.04
N VAL A 160 -12.74 -0.77 -1.29
CA VAL A 160 -11.72 0.22 -0.95
C VAL A 160 -10.79 0.47 -2.13
N ASP A 161 -10.06 1.57 -2.08
CA ASP A 161 -9.00 1.85 -3.05
C ASP A 161 -7.87 0.84 -2.90
N VAL A 162 -7.39 0.30 -4.02
CA VAL A 162 -6.30 -0.68 -4.04
C VAL A 162 -5.20 -0.23 -4.99
N VAL A 163 -3.97 -0.20 -4.48
CA VAL A 163 -2.75 -0.04 -5.26
C VAL A 163 -1.96 -1.34 -5.17
N THR A 164 -1.66 -1.93 -6.31
CA THR A 164 -0.83 -3.14 -6.39
C THR A 164 0.55 -2.76 -6.94
N LEU A 165 1.59 -3.18 -6.24
CA LEU A 165 2.98 -2.96 -6.66
C LEU A 165 3.55 -4.28 -7.19
N SER A 166 4.19 -4.22 -8.35
CA SER A 166 4.82 -5.41 -8.94
C SER A 166 6.14 -5.06 -9.62
N ALA A 167 7.15 -5.92 -9.44
CA ALA A 167 8.40 -5.84 -10.18
C ALA A 167 8.29 -6.51 -11.56
N THR A 168 7.24 -7.32 -11.79
CA THR A 168 7.06 -8.06 -13.04
C THR A 168 6.36 -7.20 -14.07
N PRO A 169 6.98 -6.88 -15.23
CA PRO A 169 6.30 -6.13 -16.28
C PRO A 169 5.17 -6.97 -16.88
N ILE A 170 4.01 -6.33 -17.08
CA ILE A 170 2.88 -6.96 -17.77
C ILE A 170 3.01 -6.68 -19.27
N PRO A 171 2.95 -7.72 -20.15
CA PRO A 171 2.91 -7.50 -21.59
C PRO A 171 1.74 -6.60 -21.98
N ARG A 172 1.97 -5.68 -22.91
CA ARG A 172 0.96 -4.71 -23.36
C ARG A 172 -0.35 -5.36 -23.79
N THR A 173 -0.28 -6.50 -24.46
CA THR A 173 -1.45 -7.26 -24.90
C THR A 173 -2.29 -7.77 -23.74
N LEU A 174 -1.64 -8.24 -22.66
CA LEU A 174 -2.32 -8.69 -21.45
C LEU A 174 -2.91 -7.51 -20.67
N TYR A 175 -2.17 -6.41 -20.57
CA TYR A 175 -2.61 -5.19 -19.94
C TYR A 175 -3.91 -4.66 -20.56
N MET A 176 -4.04 -4.67 -21.88
CA MET A 176 -5.23 -4.17 -22.56
C MET A 176 -6.47 -5.03 -22.34
N SER A 177 -6.33 -6.25 -21.86
CA SER A 177 -7.44 -7.14 -21.52
C SER A 177 -7.86 -7.07 -20.05
N LEU A 178 -7.11 -6.35 -19.21
CA LEU A 178 -7.40 -6.20 -17.78
C LEU A 178 -8.31 -5.00 -17.52
N THR A 179 -9.16 -5.14 -16.50
CA THR A 179 -10.02 -4.04 -16.04
C THR A 179 -9.34 -3.11 -15.04
N VAL A 180 -8.10 -3.41 -14.66
CA VAL A 180 -7.33 -2.60 -13.72
C VAL A 180 -6.57 -1.50 -14.45
N SER A 181 -6.41 -0.35 -13.81
CA SER A 181 -5.54 0.72 -14.30
C SER A 181 -4.07 0.35 -14.10
N TYR A 182 -3.26 0.61 -15.10
CA TYR A 182 -1.85 0.22 -15.13
C TYR A 182 -0.93 1.42 -15.26
N THR A 183 0.13 1.42 -14.47
CA THR A 183 1.20 2.42 -14.56
C THR A 183 2.56 1.74 -14.47
N HIS A 184 3.44 2.02 -15.41
CA HIS A 184 4.79 1.46 -15.47
C HIS A 184 5.83 2.52 -15.08
N LEU A 185 6.65 2.19 -14.09
CA LEU A 185 7.81 2.99 -13.71
C LEU A 185 9.05 2.46 -14.42
N ARG A 186 9.71 3.32 -15.16
CA ARG A 186 10.93 2.97 -15.90
C ARG A 186 12.17 3.49 -15.20
N ALA A 187 13.28 2.78 -15.41
CA ALA A 187 14.59 3.29 -15.07
C ALA A 187 14.93 4.46 -16.01
N HIS A 188 15.58 5.48 -15.48
CA HIS A 188 16.25 6.44 -16.35
C HIS A 188 17.60 5.84 -16.80
N GLU A 189 17.81 5.80 -18.11
CA GLU A 189 19.11 5.56 -18.71
C GLU A 189 20.01 6.79 -18.51
#